data_033855f50978a2e249a8513c8fd38fbd
#
_entry.id   033855f50978a2e249a8513c8fd38fbd
#
_cell.length_a   1.000
_cell.length_b   1.000
_cell.length_c   1.000
_cell.angle_alpha   90.00
_cell.angle_beta   90.00
_cell.angle_gamma   90.00
#
_symmetry.space_group_name_H-M   'P 1'
#
loop_
_entity.id
_entity.type
_entity.pdbx_description
1 polymer ?
#
loop_
_entity_poly.entity_id
_entity_poly.type
_entity_poly.pdbx_seq_one_letter_code
_entity_poly.pdbx_strand_id
1 'polypeptide(L)'
;LNRRVIQQYYYNFYHKIFSKKNTKNLFDTGYAIYEKKFPLTNINFEKYLDHEGYDFLFDRKKIEMVDLKKIYTILFDMGVISVIKNYLGNKVYSYDNSIFTLGNKVCYNDSMQPHHDSKGKRIKIYIWLNNKNLKTHPLFYLKRTHRQIKNWQKYEETRFPDIEKKKFDTIYGEKGSIIFFDTHGIHSHFKTTCVPRSVIELTFEPFGFFNRLNKKNIKSEIARLNLIDLDELI
;
A
#
# COMPACT_ATOMS: atom_id res chain seq x y z
N LEU A 1 11.48 -17.57 -18.97
CA LEU A 1 10.59 -17.42 -17.83
C LEU A 1 10.35 -15.92 -17.58
N ASN A 2 9.08 -15.51 -17.39
CA ASN A 2 8.78 -14.11 -17.15
C ASN A 2 9.46 -13.65 -15.84
N ARG A 3 10.16 -12.51 -15.89
CA ARG A 3 10.90 -11.92 -14.74
C ARG A 3 10.01 -11.79 -13.48
N ARG A 4 8.73 -11.45 -13.64
CA ARG A 4 7.77 -11.34 -12.54
C ARG A 4 7.47 -12.69 -11.90
N VAL A 5 7.40 -13.75 -12.69
CA VAL A 5 7.20 -15.12 -12.20
C VAL A 5 8.40 -15.55 -11.36
N ILE A 6 9.63 -15.28 -11.83
CA ILE A 6 10.85 -15.56 -11.05
C ILE A 6 10.85 -14.79 -9.73
N GLN A 7 10.46 -13.51 -9.76
CA GLN A 7 10.33 -12.70 -8.56
C GLN A 7 9.34 -13.29 -7.55
N GLN A 8 8.19 -13.76 -8.02
CA GLN A 8 7.17 -14.37 -7.15
C GLN A 8 7.70 -15.65 -6.48
N TYR A 9 8.37 -16.53 -7.23
CA TYR A 9 9.02 -17.73 -6.65
C TYR A 9 10.06 -17.35 -5.61
N TYR A 10 10.94 -16.38 -5.92
CA TYR A 10 11.96 -15.91 -5.00
C TYR A 10 11.36 -15.41 -3.68
N TYR A 11 10.36 -14.53 -3.72
CA TYR A 11 9.76 -14.01 -2.50
C TYR A 11 8.98 -15.05 -1.73
N ASN A 12 8.25 -15.96 -2.38
CA ASN A 12 7.57 -17.05 -1.71
C ASN A 12 8.56 -17.96 -0.96
N PHE A 13 9.70 -18.27 -1.57
CA PHE A 13 10.77 -19.04 -0.96
C PHE A 13 11.43 -18.27 0.19
N TYR A 14 11.81 -17.02 -0.05
CA TYR A 14 12.44 -16.15 0.94
C TYR A 14 11.59 -16.04 2.21
N HIS A 15 10.31 -15.76 2.08
CA HIS A 15 9.43 -15.64 3.23
C HIS A 15 9.18 -16.95 3.96
N LYS A 16 9.18 -18.07 3.25
CA LYS A 16 9.05 -19.38 3.87
C LYS A 16 10.21 -19.68 4.84
N ILE A 17 11.39 -19.18 4.54
CA ILE A 17 12.61 -19.46 5.33
C ILE A 17 12.91 -18.35 6.33
N PHE A 18 12.72 -17.08 5.93
CA PHE A 18 13.23 -15.92 6.66
C PHE A 18 12.15 -15.02 7.26
N SER A 19 10.85 -15.41 7.23
CA SER A 19 9.82 -14.55 7.82
C SER A 19 10.02 -14.43 9.34
N LYS A 20 10.16 -13.18 9.79
CA LYS A 20 10.24 -12.85 11.21
C LYS A 20 8.84 -12.76 11.84
N LYS A 21 8.74 -12.84 13.16
CA LYS A 21 7.47 -12.77 13.89
C LYS A 21 6.62 -11.55 13.50
N ASN A 22 7.24 -10.39 13.32
CA ASN A 22 6.56 -9.14 12.95
C ASN A 22 6.07 -9.07 11.48
N THR A 23 6.53 -9.97 10.61
CA THR A 23 6.09 -10.05 9.20
C THR A 23 5.23 -11.28 8.92
N LYS A 24 5.06 -12.17 9.90
CA LYS A 24 4.36 -13.44 9.72
C LYS A 24 2.92 -13.24 9.22
N ASN A 25 2.16 -12.35 9.85
CA ASN A 25 0.78 -12.08 9.42
C ASN A 25 0.73 -11.54 8.00
N LEU A 26 1.60 -10.58 7.66
CA LEU A 26 1.69 -10.03 6.31
C LEU A 26 2.01 -11.12 5.27
N PHE A 27 2.92 -12.03 5.60
CA PHE A 27 3.23 -13.18 4.75
C PHE A 27 2.07 -14.18 4.68
N ASP A 28 1.39 -14.47 5.80
CA ASP A 28 0.34 -15.48 5.85
C ASP A 28 -0.96 -15.04 5.20
N THR A 29 -1.35 -13.80 5.35
CA THR A 29 -2.64 -13.28 4.86
C THR A 29 -2.50 -12.35 3.66
N GLY A 30 -1.38 -11.63 3.53
CA GLY A 30 -1.11 -10.59 2.54
C GLY A 30 -1.35 -9.18 3.09
N TYR A 31 -1.83 -9.06 4.32
CA TYR A 31 -1.99 -7.79 5.03
C TYR A 31 -1.70 -7.95 6.52
N ALA A 32 -1.41 -6.83 7.19
CA ALA A 32 -1.24 -6.78 8.63
C ALA A 32 -1.66 -5.40 9.16
N ILE A 33 -2.20 -5.38 10.38
CA ILE A 33 -2.45 -4.15 11.13
C ILE A 33 -1.31 -4.02 12.13
N TYR A 34 -0.67 -2.84 12.16
CA TYR A 34 0.39 -2.58 13.12
C TYR A 34 -0.19 -2.35 14.51
N GLU A 35 0.50 -2.82 15.55
CA GLU A 35 0.01 -2.77 16.93
C GLU A 35 -0.09 -1.36 17.51
N LYS A 36 0.79 -0.44 17.06
CA LYS A 36 0.83 0.96 17.52
C LYS A 36 0.17 1.87 16.51
N LYS A 37 -0.46 2.92 17.00
CA LYS A 37 -1.04 3.96 16.16
C LYS A 37 -0.01 5.04 15.82
N PHE A 38 -0.08 5.55 14.60
CA PHE A 38 0.70 6.69 14.15
C PHE A 38 0.26 7.97 14.91
N PRO A 39 1.19 8.73 15.51
CA PRO A 39 0.89 9.98 16.20
C PRO A 39 0.62 11.09 15.18
N LEU A 40 -0.64 11.44 14.98
CA LEU A 40 -1.07 12.43 13.97
C LEU A 40 -0.88 13.89 14.41
N THR A 41 -0.50 14.15 15.66
CA THR A 41 -0.46 15.49 16.23
C THR A 41 0.69 16.35 15.71
N ASN A 42 1.73 15.76 15.17
CA ASN A 42 2.97 16.44 14.78
C ASN A 42 2.96 17.00 13.35
N ILE A 43 1.87 16.76 12.60
CA ILE A 43 1.74 17.17 11.21
C ILE A 43 0.36 17.75 10.99
N ASN A 44 0.30 18.93 10.37
CA ASN A 44 -0.99 19.51 9.98
C ASN A 44 -1.49 18.84 8.71
N PHE A 45 -2.39 17.88 8.86
CA PHE A 45 -3.03 17.18 7.74
C PHE A 45 -4.24 17.91 7.18
N GLU A 46 -4.80 18.92 7.87
CA GLU A 46 -5.97 19.70 7.42
C GLU A 46 -5.76 20.30 6.02
N LYS A 47 -4.55 20.82 5.74
CA LYS A 47 -4.18 21.36 4.44
C LYS A 47 -4.29 20.37 3.26
N TYR A 48 -4.31 19.07 3.57
CA TYR A 48 -4.48 18.00 2.58
C TYR A 48 -5.92 17.47 2.52
N LEU A 49 -6.75 17.79 3.51
CA LEU A 49 -8.11 17.27 3.66
C LEU A 49 -9.18 18.27 3.25
N ASP A 50 -8.79 19.45 2.80
CA ASP A 50 -9.70 20.52 2.37
C ASP A 50 -10.44 20.10 1.09
N HIS A 51 -11.59 19.45 1.29
CA HIS A 51 -12.49 18.99 0.25
C HIS A 51 -13.87 19.56 0.49
N GLU A 52 -14.26 20.55 -0.29
CA GLU A 52 -15.64 20.97 -0.35
C GLU A 52 -16.50 19.79 -0.87
N GLY A 53 -17.25 19.18 0.05
CA GLY A 53 -18.41 18.37 -0.27
C GLY A 53 -18.23 16.88 -0.53
N TYR A 54 -17.05 16.29 -0.60
CA TYR A 54 -16.85 14.83 -0.85
C TYR A 54 -17.61 14.23 -2.06
N ASP A 55 -18.16 15.07 -2.95
CA ASP A 55 -18.84 14.63 -4.18
C ASP A 55 -17.84 14.31 -5.30
N PHE A 56 -16.87 13.48 -4.97
CA PHE A 56 -15.88 12.96 -5.90
C PHE A 56 -15.67 11.46 -5.65
N LEU A 57 -15.09 10.76 -6.62
CA LEU A 57 -14.78 9.34 -6.48
C LEU A 57 -13.55 9.10 -5.61
N PHE A 58 -12.44 9.72 -5.97
CA PHE A 58 -11.22 9.75 -5.17
C PHE A 58 -10.39 10.99 -5.50
N ASP A 59 -9.58 11.39 -4.54
CA ASP A 59 -8.59 12.45 -4.71
C ASP A 59 -7.24 12.00 -4.16
N ARG A 60 -6.17 12.54 -4.73
CA ARG A 60 -4.79 12.32 -4.31
C ARG A 60 -4.03 13.63 -4.24
N LYS A 61 -3.66 14.04 -3.04
CA LYS A 61 -2.78 15.18 -2.82
C LYS A 61 -1.37 14.69 -2.47
N LYS A 62 -0.39 15.12 -3.24
CA LYS A 62 1.02 14.80 -2.97
C LYS A 62 1.44 15.40 -1.62
N ILE A 63 2.12 14.61 -0.80
CA ILE A 63 2.65 15.08 0.48
C ILE A 63 3.90 15.92 0.21
N GLU A 64 3.97 17.09 0.86
CA GLU A 64 5.15 17.93 0.81
C GLU A 64 6.37 17.24 1.42
N MET A 65 7.56 17.51 0.90
CA MET A 65 8.77 16.82 1.33
C MET A 65 9.09 17.02 2.82
N VAL A 66 8.78 18.19 3.37
CA VAL A 66 8.99 18.49 4.80
C VAL A 66 8.13 17.61 5.69
N ASP A 67 6.86 17.42 5.34
CA ASP A 67 5.95 16.56 6.09
C ASP A 67 6.26 15.08 5.86
N LEU A 68 6.66 14.74 4.65
CA LEU A 68 7.04 13.38 4.30
C LEU A 68 8.27 12.92 5.10
N LYS A 69 9.28 13.77 5.28
CA LYS A 69 10.43 13.48 6.16
C LYS A 69 9.98 13.22 7.59
N LYS A 70 9.08 14.05 8.15
CA LYS A 70 8.54 13.84 9.50
C LYS A 70 7.81 12.49 9.60
N ILE A 71 6.98 12.16 8.60
CA ILE A 71 6.27 10.87 8.55
C ILE A 71 7.27 9.71 8.60
N TYR A 72 8.33 9.76 7.79
CA TYR A 72 9.34 8.69 7.76
C TYR A 72 10.12 8.58 9.06
N THR A 73 10.52 9.69 9.67
CA THR A 73 11.18 9.69 10.99
C THR A 73 10.30 8.99 12.03
N ILE A 74 9.01 9.34 12.09
CA ILE A 74 8.07 8.70 13.01
C ILE A 74 7.94 7.20 12.70
N LEU A 75 7.79 6.81 11.44
CA LEU A 75 7.68 5.41 11.04
C LEU A 75 8.95 4.61 11.36
N PHE A 76 10.11 5.24 11.28
CA PHE A 76 11.39 4.64 11.68
C PHE A 76 11.44 4.41 13.18
N ASP A 77 11.16 5.44 14.00
CA ASP A 77 11.14 5.35 15.46
C ASP A 77 10.14 4.33 15.98
N MET A 78 9.01 4.17 15.28
CA MET A 78 8.01 3.14 15.55
C MET A 78 8.47 1.72 15.16
N GLY A 79 9.53 1.55 14.38
CA GLY A 79 9.97 0.26 13.84
C GLY A 79 9.21 -0.22 12.60
N VAL A 80 8.34 0.60 12.02
CA VAL A 80 7.55 0.28 10.81
C VAL A 80 8.46 0.05 9.61
N ILE A 81 9.51 0.85 9.43
CA ILE A 81 10.49 0.70 8.36
C ILE A 81 11.20 -0.65 8.44
N SER A 82 11.50 -1.12 9.66
CA SER A 82 12.08 -2.45 9.87
C SER A 82 11.15 -3.58 9.39
N VAL A 83 9.82 -3.45 9.60
CA VAL A 83 8.83 -4.42 9.08
C VAL A 83 8.87 -4.45 7.54
N ILE A 84 8.93 -3.28 6.90
CA ILE A 84 8.99 -3.18 5.44
C ILE A 84 10.27 -3.83 4.90
N LYS A 85 11.43 -3.49 5.47
CA LYS A 85 12.73 -4.07 5.07
C LYS A 85 12.77 -5.59 5.30
N ASN A 86 12.22 -6.09 6.39
CA ASN A 86 12.12 -7.53 6.66
C ASN A 86 11.21 -8.25 5.65
N TYR A 87 10.22 -7.56 5.09
CA TYR A 87 9.31 -8.16 4.10
C TYR A 87 9.82 -8.02 2.66
N LEU A 88 10.37 -6.88 2.28
CA LEU A 88 10.79 -6.59 0.91
C LEU A 88 12.29 -6.81 0.66
N GLY A 89 13.11 -6.91 1.71
CA GLY A 89 14.57 -6.96 1.64
C GLY A 89 15.19 -5.64 2.09
N ASN A 90 16.53 -5.64 2.25
CA ASN A 90 17.23 -4.53 2.90
C ASN A 90 17.17 -3.21 2.11
N LYS A 91 17.23 -3.26 0.78
CA LYS A 91 17.12 -2.05 -0.06
C LYS A 91 15.70 -1.86 -0.54
N VAL A 92 15.08 -0.78 -0.08
CA VAL A 92 13.68 -0.44 -0.37
C VAL A 92 13.58 1.02 -0.75
N TYR A 93 12.79 1.29 -1.77
CA TYR A 93 12.45 2.64 -2.21
C TYR A 93 10.97 2.92 -1.96
N SER A 94 10.68 4.16 -1.62
CA SER A 94 9.32 4.66 -1.54
C SER A 94 9.01 5.64 -2.67
N TYR A 95 7.77 5.67 -3.13
CA TYR A 95 7.27 6.57 -4.15
C TYR A 95 5.74 6.69 -4.07
N ASP A 96 5.15 7.58 -4.87
CA ASP A 96 3.69 7.83 -4.89
C ASP A 96 3.10 8.11 -3.50
N ASN A 97 3.85 8.91 -2.70
CA ASN A 97 3.44 9.25 -1.35
C ASN A 97 2.39 10.35 -1.38
N SER A 98 1.20 10.04 -0.96
CA SER A 98 0.05 10.94 -1.07
C SER A 98 -0.92 10.80 0.10
N ILE A 99 -1.73 11.84 0.31
CA ILE A 99 -2.99 11.70 1.01
C ILE A 99 -4.02 11.25 -0.03
N PHE A 100 -4.56 10.07 0.17
CA PHE A 100 -5.59 9.48 -0.68
C PHE A 100 -6.93 9.55 0.03
N THR A 101 -7.90 10.21 -0.59
CA THR A 101 -9.29 10.27 -0.09
C THR A 101 -10.21 9.57 -1.07
N LEU A 102 -10.97 8.60 -0.56
CA LEU A 102 -12.06 7.95 -1.26
C LEU A 102 -13.36 8.66 -0.87
N GLY A 103 -13.97 9.33 -1.84
CA GLY A 103 -15.20 10.12 -1.66
C GLY A 103 -16.47 9.27 -1.77
N ASN A 104 -17.61 9.97 -1.85
CA ASN A 104 -18.96 9.35 -1.89
C ASN A 104 -19.50 9.16 -3.30
N LYS A 105 -18.89 9.74 -4.31
CA LYS A 105 -19.41 9.69 -5.67
C LYS A 105 -19.54 8.26 -6.19
N VAL A 106 -20.71 7.96 -6.70
CA VAL A 106 -21.01 6.66 -7.30
C VAL A 106 -20.58 6.70 -8.75
N CYS A 107 -19.30 6.45 -9.00
CA CYS A 107 -18.83 6.15 -10.34
C CYS A 107 -18.20 4.76 -10.32
N TYR A 108 -18.44 3.97 -11.36
CA TYR A 108 -17.71 2.75 -11.57
C TYR A 108 -16.26 3.10 -11.94
N ASN A 109 -15.32 2.59 -11.18
CA ASN A 109 -13.90 2.80 -11.41
C ASN A 109 -13.17 1.46 -11.29
N ASP A 110 -12.12 1.28 -12.06
CA ASP A 110 -11.29 0.07 -12.07
C ASP A 110 -10.72 -0.30 -10.69
N SER A 111 -10.46 0.69 -9.81
CA SER A 111 -10.00 0.43 -8.45
C SER A 111 -11.08 -0.13 -7.52
N MET A 112 -12.36 -0.01 -7.91
CA MET A 112 -13.48 -0.61 -7.17
C MET A 112 -13.67 -2.08 -7.49
N GLN A 113 -13.17 -2.55 -8.64
CA GLN A 113 -13.15 -3.97 -8.95
C GLN A 113 -12.04 -4.67 -8.16
N PRO A 114 -12.24 -5.94 -7.80
CA PRO A 114 -11.15 -6.78 -7.34
C PRO A 114 -10.01 -6.79 -8.33
N HIS A 115 -8.84 -6.42 -7.87
CA HIS A 115 -7.65 -6.34 -8.72
C HIS A 115 -6.38 -6.61 -7.91
N HIS A 116 -5.30 -6.86 -8.60
CA HIS A 116 -3.96 -6.73 -8.04
C HIS A 116 -3.14 -5.73 -8.87
N ASP A 117 -2.18 -5.08 -8.23
CA ASP A 117 -1.30 -4.17 -8.94
C ASP A 117 -0.34 -4.94 -9.84
N SER A 118 -0.22 -4.49 -11.10
CA SER A 118 0.54 -5.19 -12.14
C SER A 118 2.06 -5.01 -12.09
N LYS A 119 2.57 -4.25 -11.11
CA LYS A 119 3.95 -3.75 -11.15
C LYS A 119 4.99 -4.59 -10.37
N GLY A 120 4.61 -5.79 -9.92
CA GLY A 120 5.50 -6.68 -9.18
C GLY A 120 5.36 -6.58 -7.66
N LYS A 121 6.33 -7.14 -6.92
CA LYS A 121 6.31 -7.17 -5.45
C LYS A 121 6.35 -5.77 -4.87
N ARG A 122 5.37 -5.45 -4.04
CA ARG A 122 5.15 -4.12 -3.49
C ARG A 122 4.31 -4.18 -2.22
N ILE A 123 4.63 -3.33 -1.26
CA ILE A 123 3.77 -3.04 -0.12
C ILE A 123 3.21 -1.63 -0.26
N LYS A 124 1.94 -1.47 0.06
CA LYS A 124 1.38 -0.18 0.45
C LYS A 124 1.12 -0.14 1.94
N ILE A 125 1.32 1.04 2.51
CA ILE A 125 0.88 1.37 3.87
C ILE A 125 -0.24 2.39 3.77
N TYR A 126 -1.34 2.11 4.50
CA TYR A 126 -2.37 3.08 4.78
C TYR A 126 -2.29 3.49 6.24
N ILE A 127 -2.23 4.81 6.50
CA ILE A 127 -2.38 5.39 7.83
C ILE A 127 -3.68 6.17 7.83
N TRP A 128 -4.67 5.74 8.61
CA TRP A 128 -6.00 6.34 8.65
C TRP A 128 -5.99 7.73 9.26
N LEU A 129 -6.61 8.71 8.58
CA LEU A 129 -6.74 10.09 9.04
C LEU A 129 -8.10 10.39 9.64
N ASN A 130 -9.13 9.60 9.30
CA ASN A 130 -10.49 9.81 9.77
C ASN A 130 -10.73 9.34 11.20
N ASN A 131 -11.76 9.91 11.84
CA ASN A 131 -12.14 9.60 13.19
C ASN A 131 -12.77 8.21 13.35
N LYS A 132 -12.57 7.62 14.53
CA LYS A 132 -12.97 6.29 14.96
C LYS A 132 -14.47 5.97 14.84
N ASN A 133 -15.32 6.98 14.99
CA ASN A 133 -16.78 6.80 15.16
C ASN A 133 -17.55 6.70 13.84
N LEU A 134 -16.86 6.85 12.73
CA LEU A 134 -17.47 6.83 11.41
C LEU A 134 -17.10 5.52 10.70
N LYS A 135 -18.09 4.84 10.18
CA LYS A 135 -17.87 3.69 9.28
C LYS A 135 -17.28 4.21 7.97
N THR A 136 -15.97 4.42 7.96
CA THR A 136 -15.24 4.82 6.76
C THR A 136 -15.17 3.67 5.76
N HIS A 137 -14.93 3.98 4.49
CA HIS A 137 -14.73 2.96 3.47
C HIS A 137 -13.59 2.00 3.87
N PRO A 138 -13.82 0.69 4.02
CA PRO A 138 -12.78 -0.27 4.36
C PRO A 138 -11.87 -0.57 3.17
N LEU A 139 -10.72 -1.17 3.46
CA LEU A 139 -9.94 -1.92 2.49
C LEU A 139 -10.49 -3.36 2.44
N PHE A 140 -10.73 -3.86 1.25
CA PHE A 140 -11.08 -5.27 1.02
C PHE A 140 -9.88 -6.03 0.50
N TYR A 141 -9.55 -7.16 1.13
CA TYR A 141 -8.40 -7.95 0.75
C TYR A 141 -8.71 -9.45 0.72
N LEU A 142 -8.35 -10.12 -0.36
CA LEU A 142 -8.52 -11.56 -0.51
C LEU A 142 -7.25 -12.28 -0.03
N LYS A 143 -7.33 -12.92 1.15
CA LYS A 143 -6.21 -13.59 1.80
C LYS A 143 -5.44 -14.53 0.86
N ARG A 144 -4.12 -14.58 1.05
CA ARG A 144 -3.19 -15.53 0.41
C ARG A 144 -3.03 -15.38 -1.10
N THR A 145 -3.78 -14.49 -1.75
CA THR A 145 -3.67 -14.28 -3.21
C THR A 145 -2.37 -13.62 -3.63
N HIS A 146 -1.66 -12.94 -2.70
CA HIS A 146 -0.33 -12.37 -2.93
C HIS A 146 0.76 -13.44 -3.14
N ARG A 147 0.51 -14.69 -2.72
CA ARG A 147 1.43 -15.83 -2.91
C ARG A 147 1.19 -16.55 -4.23
N GLN A 148 0.07 -16.31 -4.90
CA GLN A 148 -0.26 -16.98 -6.15
C GLN A 148 0.73 -16.54 -7.22
N ILE A 149 1.31 -17.51 -7.91
CA ILE A 149 2.16 -17.23 -9.05
C ILE A 149 1.29 -16.90 -10.24
N LYS A 150 1.45 -15.69 -10.75
CA LYS A 150 0.63 -15.14 -11.82
C LYS A 150 1.53 -14.79 -12.99
N ASN A 151 1.16 -15.29 -14.15
CA ASN A 151 1.84 -14.99 -15.40
C ASN A 151 0.89 -14.19 -16.30
N TRP A 152 0.72 -12.90 -16.00
CA TRP A 152 -0.11 -12.00 -16.80
C TRP A 152 0.74 -11.17 -17.75
N GLN A 153 0.18 -10.89 -18.91
CA GLN A 153 0.82 -10.06 -19.94
C GLN A 153 0.08 -8.74 -20.15
N LYS A 154 -1.25 -8.74 -19.96
CA LYS A 154 -2.12 -7.60 -20.19
C LYS A 154 -2.68 -7.05 -18.88
N TYR A 155 -3.08 -5.78 -18.91
CA TYR A 155 -3.66 -5.09 -17.76
C TYR A 155 -4.99 -5.72 -17.30
N GLU A 156 -5.83 -6.13 -18.24
CA GLU A 156 -7.14 -6.74 -18.00
C GLU A 156 -7.02 -8.01 -17.17
N GLU A 157 -5.94 -8.79 -17.37
CA GLU A 157 -5.67 -10.01 -16.61
C GLU A 157 -5.42 -9.75 -15.12
N THR A 158 -5.30 -8.50 -14.71
CA THR A 158 -5.13 -8.10 -13.32
C THR A 158 -6.46 -7.75 -12.64
N ARG A 159 -7.59 -7.87 -13.34
CA ARG A 159 -8.94 -7.55 -12.87
C ARG A 159 -9.77 -8.82 -12.69
N PHE A 160 -10.57 -8.86 -11.65
CA PHE A 160 -11.34 -10.02 -11.24
C PHE A 160 -12.76 -9.63 -10.87
N PRO A 161 -13.57 -9.12 -11.83
CA PRO A 161 -14.91 -8.59 -11.55
C PRO A 161 -15.86 -9.63 -10.95
N ASP A 162 -15.65 -10.92 -11.25
CA ASP A 162 -16.52 -12.00 -10.83
C ASP A 162 -16.28 -12.48 -9.39
N ILE A 163 -15.26 -11.95 -8.70
CA ILE A 163 -15.02 -12.34 -7.32
C ILE A 163 -15.98 -11.59 -6.39
N GLU A 164 -16.86 -12.34 -5.75
CA GLU A 164 -17.84 -11.79 -4.83
C GLU A 164 -17.22 -11.11 -3.61
N LYS A 165 -17.78 -9.97 -3.22
CA LYS A 165 -17.37 -9.19 -2.06
C LYS A 165 -17.28 -10.00 -0.76
N LYS A 166 -18.19 -10.97 -0.56
CA LYS A 166 -18.23 -11.81 0.66
C LYS A 166 -16.98 -12.68 0.89
N LYS A 167 -16.15 -12.89 -0.16
CA LYS A 167 -14.90 -13.65 -0.06
C LYS A 167 -13.75 -12.85 0.52
N PHE A 168 -13.90 -11.53 0.60
CA PHE A 168 -12.85 -10.64 1.09
C PHE A 168 -12.93 -10.41 2.58
N ASP A 169 -11.77 -10.32 3.23
CA ASP A 169 -11.71 -9.67 4.52
C ASP A 169 -12.02 -8.19 4.37
N THR A 170 -12.78 -7.67 5.31
CA THR A 170 -13.10 -6.25 5.40
C THR A 170 -12.22 -5.63 6.48
N ILE A 171 -11.30 -4.75 6.08
CA ILE A 171 -10.30 -4.17 6.96
C ILE A 171 -10.66 -2.72 7.22
N TYR A 172 -11.04 -2.42 8.45
CA TYR A 172 -11.30 -1.07 8.92
C TYR A 172 -10.08 -0.52 9.67
N GLY A 173 -9.82 0.79 9.49
CA GLY A 173 -8.83 1.52 10.27
C GLY A 173 -9.52 2.54 11.19
N GLU A 174 -8.97 2.71 12.38
CA GLU A 174 -9.24 3.85 13.24
C GLU A 174 -8.22 4.95 12.96
N LYS A 175 -8.49 6.18 13.38
CA LYS A 175 -7.53 7.30 13.24
C LYS A 175 -6.15 6.91 13.81
N GLY A 176 -5.11 7.05 12.99
CA GLY A 176 -3.74 6.62 13.29
C GLY A 176 -3.44 5.15 13.04
N SER A 177 -4.42 4.29 12.72
CA SER A 177 -4.15 2.88 12.40
C SER A 177 -3.23 2.75 11.19
N ILE A 178 -2.22 1.90 11.30
CA ILE A 178 -1.28 1.60 10.22
C ILE A 178 -1.60 0.21 9.67
N ILE A 179 -1.91 0.13 8.39
CA ILE A 179 -2.24 -1.12 7.71
C ILE A 179 -1.26 -1.33 6.56
N PHE A 180 -0.58 -2.47 6.59
CA PHE A 180 0.26 -2.95 5.49
C PHE A 180 -0.55 -3.87 4.62
N PHE A 181 -0.36 -3.79 3.30
CA PHE A 181 -0.86 -4.82 2.39
C PHE A 181 0.02 -4.98 1.17
N ASP A 182 0.20 -6.24 0.78
CA ASP A 182 0.93 -6.61 -0.42
C ASP A 182 0.02 -6.43 -1.63
N THR A 183 0.33 -5.47 -2.48
CA THR A 183 -0.52 -5.12 -3.63
C THR A 183 -0.48 -6.15 -4.76
N HIS A 184 0.35 -7.19 -4.63
CA HIS A 184 0.31 -8.36 -5.52
C HIS A 184 -0.88 -9.28 -5.19
N GLY A 185 -1.43 -9.18 -3.98
CA GLY A 185 -2.68 -9.81 -3.61
C GLY A 185 -3.89 -9.08 -4.19
N ILE A 186 -5.00 -9.81 -4.33
CA ILE A 186 -6.25 -9.25 -4.85
C ILE A 186 -6.88 -8.39 -3.77
N HIS A 187 -7.11 -7.13 -4.08
CA HIS A 187 -7.71 -6.15 -3.19
C HIS A 187 -8.73 -5.29 -3.95
N SER A 188 -9.54 -4.55 -3.21
CA SER A 188 -10.59 -3.72 -3.79
C SER A 188 -11.00 -2.59 -2.85
N HIS A 189 -11.64 -1.58 -3.44
CA HIS A 189 -12.37 -0.53 -2.75
C HIS A 189 -13.86 -0.64 -3.10
N PHE A 190 -14.46 -1.81 -2.89
CA PHE A 190 -15.88 -1.99 -3.15
C PHE A 190 -16.67 -0.83 -2.56
N LYS A 191 -17.64 -0.36 -3.33
CA LYS A 191 -18.54 0.67 -2.87
C LYS A 191 -19.26 0.22 -1.59
N THR A 192 -19.29 1.11 -0.62
CA THR A 192 -20.05 0.96 0.62
C THR A 192 -20.81 2.26 0.88
N THR A 193 -21.87 2.18 1.65
CA THR A 193 -22.62 3.36 2.15
C THR A 193 -21.92 3.99 3.35
N CYS A 194 -20.61 4.14 3.26
CA CYS A 194 -19.76 4.57 4.35
C CYS A 194 -19.35 6.03 4.17
N VAL A 195 -18.86 6.61 5.25
CA VAL A 195 -18.22 7.93 5.26
C VAL A 195 -16.94 7.89 4.44
N PRO A 196 -16.58 8.96 3.73
CA PRO A 196 -15.31 9.05 3.00
C PRO A 196 -14.12 8.64 3.84
N ARG A 197 -13.15 7.99 3.23
CA ARG A 197 -11.92 7.56 3.87
C ARG A 197 -10.76 8.40 3.38
N SER A 198 -10.03 9.02 4.31
CA SER A 198 -8.76 9.65 4.02
C SER A 198 -7.62 8.88 4.69
N VAL A 199 -6.57 8.60 3.95
CA VAL A 199 -5.38 7.89 4.43
C VAL A 199 -4.11 8.53 3.88
N ILE A 200 -3.02 8.45 4.65
CA ILE A 200 -1.68 8.58 4.08
C ILE A 200 -1.42 7.27 3.34
N GLU A 201 -1.21 7.33 2.04
CA GLU A 201 -0.79 6.21 1.21
C GLU A 201 0.71 6.32 0.93
N LEU A 202 1.47 5.34 1.39
CA LEU A 202 2.89 5.21 1.11
C LEU A 202 3.14 3.90 0.38
N THR A 203 3.87 3.96 -0.73
CA THR A 203 4.18 2.80 -1.56
C THR A 203 5.65 2.45 -1.49
N PHE A 204 5.96 1.16 -1.28
CA PHE A 204 7.32 0.65 -1.14
C PHE A 204 7.58 -0.50 -2.12
N GLU A 205 8.70 -0.42 -2.80
CA GLU A 205 9.20 -1.49 -3.68
C GLU A 205 10.64 -1.89 -3.30
N PRO A 206 10.97 -3.18 -3.39
CA PRO A 206 12.35 -3.62 -3.21
C PRO A 206 13.21 -3.20 -4.39
N PHE A 207 14.47 -2.88 -4.11
CA PHE A 207 15.48 -2.72 -5.14
C PHE A 207 16.13 -4.07 -5.47
N GLY A 208 16.34 -4.37 -6.74
CA GLY A 208 17.06 -5.56 -7.11
C GLY A 208 16.90 -6.00 -8.56
N PHE A 209 17.63 -7.05 -8.92
CA PHE A 209 17.67 -7.56 -10.29
C PHE A 209 16.29 -7.97 -10.84
N PHE A 210 15.43 -8.52 -10.00
CA PHE A 210 14.11 -8.98 -10.38
C PHE A 210 13.03 -7.89 -10.33
N ASN A 211 13.37 -6.69 -9.90
CA ASN A 211 12.42 -5.58 -9.76
C ASN A 211 12.55 -4.60 -10.94
N ARG A 212 11.55 -3.75 -11.13
CA ARG A 212 11.64 -2.70 -12.14
C ARG A 212 12.75 -1.69 -11.83
N LEU A 213 13.04 -1.48 -10.54
CA LEU A 213 14.11 -0.63 -10.05
C LEU A 213 15.42 -1.41 -10.06
N ASN A 214 16.18 -1.35 -11.13
CA ASN A 214 17.52 -1.89 -11.23
C ASN A 214 18.53 -0.77 -11.53
N LYS A 215 19.84 -1.09 -11.38
CA LYS A 215 20.90 -0.08 -11.56
C LYS A 215 20.84 0.68 -12.90
N LYS A 216 20.33 0.06 -13.97
CA LYS A 216 20.24 0.72 -15.29
C LYS A 216 19.13 1.78 -15.34
N ASN A 217 18.04 1.56 -14.62
CA ASN A 217 16.85 2.40 -14.70
C ASN A 217 16.73 3.38 -13.54
N ILE A 218 17.54 3.21 -12.46
CA ILE A 218 17.33 3.93 -11.21
C ILE A 218 17.39 5.46 -11.39
N LYS A 219 18.33 5.97 -12.16
CA LYS A 219 18.46 7.42 -12.38
C LYS A 219 17.23 8.03 -13.07
N SER A 220 16.71 7.38 -14.12
CA SER A 220 15.51 7.82 -14.82
C SER A 220 14.24 7.64 -13.98
N GLU A 221 14.15 6.56 -13.20
CA GLU A 221 13.01 6.32 -12.32
C GLU A 221 13.01 7.24 -11.10
N ILE A 222 14.18 7.58 -10.53
CA ILE A 222 14.30 8.60 -9.46
C ILE A 222 13.72 9.93 -9.94
N ALA A 223 14.14 10.39 -11.11
CA ALA A 223 13.64 11.66 -11.68
C ALA A 223 12.12 11.59 -11.97
N ARG A 224 11.63 10.46 -12.53
CA ARG A 224 10.23 10.29 -12.92
C ARG A 224 9.28 10.10 -11.75
N LEU A 225 9.70 9.39 -10.71
CA LEU A 225 8.83 8.93 -9.62
C LEU A 225 9.10 9.63 -8.29
N ASN A 226 10.08 10.55 -8.23
CA ASN A 226 10.57 11.11 -6.96
C ASN A 226 10.83 10.00 -5.94
N LEU A 227 11.62 9.02 -6.33
CA LEU A 227 11.98 7.89 -5.46
C LEU A 227 12.74 8.39 -4.24
N ILE A 228 12.39 7.82 -3.11
CA ILE A 228 13.04 8.08 -1.84
C ILE A 228 13.76 6.80 -1.43
N ASP A 229 15.10 6.85 -1.36
CA ASP A 229 15.87 5.77 -0.74
C ASP A 229 15.72 5.87 0.76
N LEU A 230 15.19 4.82 1.39
CA LEU A 230 14.98 4.82 2.83
C LEU A 230 16.28 4.80 3.63
N ASP A 231 17.41 4.43 3.02
CA ASP A 231 18.71 4.47 3.66
C ASP A 231 19.32 5.89 3.66
N GLU A 232 18.86 6.78 2.76
CA GLU A 232 19.32 8.17 2.68
C GLU A 232 18.45 9.15 3.48
N LEU A 233 17.29 8.71 3.95
CA LEU A 233 16.35 9.54 4.71
C LEU A 233 16.56 9.50 6.22
N ILE A 234 17.29 8.52 6.70
CA ILE A 234 17.53 8.18 8.09
C ILE A 234 19.02 8.27 8.38
#